data_80c1fd5555ab3f0cbdd642e8e2a2acb3
#
_entry.id   80c1fd5555ab3f0cbdd642e8e2a2acb3
#
_cell.length_a   1.000
_cell.length_b   1.000
_cell.length_c   1.000
_cell.angle_alpha   90.00
_cell.angle_beta   90.00
_cell.angle_gamma   90.00
#
_symmetry.space_group_name_H-M   'P 1'
#
loop_
_entity.id
_entity.type
_entity.pdbx_description
1 polymer ?
#
loop_
_entity_poly.entity_id
_entity_poly.type
_entity_poly.pdbx_seq_one_letter_code
_entity_poly.pdbx_strand_id
1 'polypeptide(L)'
;MRILQISAADKGGGAEAVAWQLFQRYRDHHHGSWLAVGAKFTDDKDVLVIPNDAFYSFWGRWCLAFGDLLSPLVGKVRGVWRLRALLQTWIAHPKRWLELQRGRENFDFPATWHVLDLVGDRPDIVHCHNLHGGWLSRGGFFDLRALGWLSRRVPTVVTLHDSWLLSGHCASTMGCERWKIGCGNCPDLTIYPAILRDATDYNWRRKREIYAGSALYVATPSQWLMENVQQSMLAASLVEARVIPNGVDLSIFYPAGKEEARSTLGLPQDVNVLLFVASAAQSNMFKDYRTIHAAATQVSARFQGPRVVIVVLGDSGKTEPLRNGEIRFIPFEPDSRAVARYYQAADVYMHAARSDNFPNSIIEALACGTPVVATAVDGIPEQVDDGHTGF
;
A
#
# COMPACT_ATOMS: atom_id res chain seq x y z
N MET A 1 2.41 1.17 -27.44
CA MET A 1 3.52 1.66 -26.59
C MET A 1 4.07 0.52 -25.76
N ARG A 2 5.32 0.60 -25.31
CA ARG A 2 5.98 -0.34 -24.41
C ARG A 2 6.08 0.33 -23.05
N ILE A 3 5.44 -0.24 -22.05
CA ILE A 3 5.28 0.34 -20.72
C ILE A 3 5.92 -0.60 -19.70
N LEU A 4 6.92 -0.12 -18.97
CA LEU A 4 7.51 -0.83 -17.85
C LEU A 4 6.99 -0.20 -16.55
N GLN A 5 6.19 -0.94 -15.81
CA GLN A 5 5.78 -0.52 -14.47
C GLN A 5 6.79 -1.01 -13.41
N ILE A 6 6.94 -0.24 -12.35
CA ILE A 6 7.80 -0.57 -11.21
C ILE A 6 6.94 -0.49 -9.93
N SER A 7 6.86 -1.57 -9.17
CA SER A 7 6.09 -1.66 -7.93
C SER A 7 6.81 -2.49 -6.87
N ALA A 8 6.43 -2.34 -5.61
CA ALA A 8 6.99 -3.15 -4.53
C ALA A 8 6.70 -4.64 -4.73
N ALA A 9 5.50 -4.98 -5.19
CA ALA A 9 5.09 -6.34 -5.53
C ALA A 9 3.99 -6.33 -6.60
N ASP A 10 3.69 -7.50 -7.14
CA ASP A 10 2.58 -7.75 -8.06
C ASP A 10 1.26 -8.08 -7.35
N LYS A 11 1.32 -8.41 -6.05
CA LYS A 11 0.16 -8.57 -5.16
C LYS A 11 0.49 -8.01 -3.78
N GLY A 12 -0.53 -7.52 -3.07
CA GLY A 12 -0.35 -6.95 -1.73
C GLY A 12 -1.43 -5.96 -1.36
N GLY A 13 -1.04 -4.73 -1.05
CA GLY A 13 -1.93 -3.65 -0.64
C GLY A 13 -2.63 -2.93 -1.80
N GLY A 14 -3.23 -1.79 -1.49
CA GLY A 14 -4.00 -1.00 -2.46
C GLY A 14 -3.16 -0.46 -3.63
N ALA A 15 -1.91 -0.05 -3.36
CA ALA A 15 -1.01 0.45 -4.41
C ALA A 15 -0.60 -0.65 -5.41
N GLU A 16 -0.29 -1.84 -4.90
CA GLU A 16 0.04 -3.01 -5.70
C GLU A 16 -1.17 -3.46 -6.54
N ALA A 17 -2.39 -3.38 -5.97
CA ALA A 17 -3.62 -3.69 -6.71
C ALA A 17 -3.84 -2.71 -7.88
N VAL A 18 -3.59 -1.42 -7.69
CA VAL A 18 -3.66 -0.41 -8.78
C VAL A 18 -2.61 -0.69 -9.85
N ALA A 19 -1.36 -0.96 -9.46
CA ALA A 19 -0.29 -1.30 -10.41
C ALA A 19 -0.63 -2.55 -11.23
N TRP A 20 -1.18 -3.58 -10.58
CA TRP A 20 -1.62 -4.81 -11.22
C TRP A 20 -2.77 -4.58 -12.21
N GLN A 21 -3.80 -3.82 -11.79
CA GLN A 21 -4.93 -3.49 -12.67
C GLN A 21 -4.47 -2.73 -13.93
N LEU A 22 -3.60 -1.72 -13.76
CA LEU A 22 -3.03 -0.98 -14.88
C LEU A 22 -2.18 -1.89 -15.79
N PHE A 23 -1.37 -2.79 -15.20
CA PHE A 23 -0.58 -3.77 -15.96
C PHE A 23 -1.46 -4.63 -16.86
N GLN A 24 -2.60 -5.13 -16.35
CA GLN A 24 -3.55 -5.91 -17.13
C GLN A 24 -4.26 -5.05 -18.19
N ARG A 25 -4.73 -3.85 -17.82
CA ARG A 25 -5.44 -2.96 -18.75
C ARG A 25 -4.55 -2.48 -19.91
N TYR A 26 -3.26 -2.24 -19.68
CA TYR A 26 -2.33 -1.93 -20.77
C TYR A 26 -2.22 -3.11 -21.78
N ARG A 27 -2.24 -4.34 -21.30
CA ARG A 27 -2.26 -5.54 -22.16
C ARG A 27 -3.57 -5.66 -22.92
N ASP A 28 -4.71 -5.43 -22.28
CA ASP A 28 -6.05 -5.45 -22.91
C ASP A 28 -6.13 -4.43 -24.07
N HIS A 29 -5.44 -3.29 -23.92
CA HIS A 29 -5.31 -2.26 -24.94
C HIS A 29 -4.15 -2.49 -25.92
N HIS A 30 -3.62 -3.71 -26.00
CA HIS A 30 -2.55 -4.12 -26.93
C HIS A 30 -1.25 -3.32 -26.79
N HIS A 31 -0.92 -2.85 -25.59
CA HIS A 31 0.39 -2.29 -25.28
C HIS A 31 1.35 -3.39 -24.83
N GLY A 32 2.64 -3.27 -25.14
CA GLY A 32 3.68 -4.03 -24.44
C GLY A 32 3.70 -3.59 -22.98
N SER A 33 3.40 -4.49 -22.06
CA SER A 33 3.29 -4.17 -20.64
C SER A 33 4.10 -5.17 -19.81
N TRP A 34 5.01 -4.66 -18.98
CA TRP A 34 5.80 -5.43 -18.03
C TRP A 34 5.68 -4.80 -16.64
N LEU A 35 5.79 -5.63 -15.62
CA LEU A 35 5.75 -5.20 -14.21
C LEU A 35 7.02 -5.66 -13.50
N ALA A 36 7.97 -4.75 -13.26
CA ALA A 36 9.17 -5.02 -12.46
C ALA A 36 8.88 -4.83 -10.97
N VAL A 37 9.16 -5.86 -10.17
CA VAL A 37 8.78 -5.90 -8.76
C VAL A 37 9.94 -6.26 -7.83
N GLY A 38 9.84 -5.80 -6.58
CA GLY A 38 10.72 -6.23 -5.51
C GLY A 38 10.41 -7.64 -5.01
N ALA A 39 9.12 -8.03 -5.00
CA ALA A 39 8.67 -9.39 -4.68
C ALA A 39 7.58 -9.84 -5.67
N LYS A 40 7.70 -11.07 -6.18
CA LYS A 40 6.78 -11.68 -7.13
C LYS A 40 5.99 -12.79 -6.45
N PHE A 41 4.67 -12.73 -6.60
CA PHE A 41 3.72 -13.70 -6.04
C PHE A 41 2.86 -14.40 -7.09
N THR A 42 2.87 -13.93 -8.35
CA THR A 42 2.18 -14.56 -9.47
C THR A 42 3.14 -15.32 -10.38
N ASP A 43 2.60 -16.23 -11.21
CA ASP A 43 3.38 -16.95 -12.23
C ASP A 43 3.39 -16.23 -13.59
N ASP A 44 2.88 -14.99 -13.67
CA ASP A 44 2.84 -14.23 -14.92
C ASP A 44 4.27 -13.95 -15.42
N LYS A 45 4.54 -14.33 -16.68
CA LYS A 45 5.88 -14.25 -17.29
C LYS A 45 6.37 -12.81 -17.49
N ASP A 46 5.43 -11.86 -17.65
CA ASP A 46 5.73 -10.45 -17.87
C ASP A 46 5.87 -9.68 -16.53
N VAL A 47 5.73 -10.38 -15.41
CA VAL A 47 6.14 -9.90 -14.08
C VAL A 47 7.59 -10.29 -13.85
N LEU A 48 8.46 -9.30 -13.67
CA LEU A 48 9.91 -9.45 -13.59
C LEU A 48 10.40 -9.07 -12.19
N VAL A 49 11.21 -9.92 -11.56
CA VAL A 49 11.83 -9.57 -10.27
C VAL A 49 13.03 -8.67 -10.51
N ILE A 50 13.15 -7.56 -9.78
CA ILE A 50 14.35 -6.72 -9.77
C ILE A 50 15.46 -7.46 -9.02
N PRO A 51 16.52 -7.96 -9.71
CA PRO A 51 17.44 -8.94 -9.16
C PRO A 51 18.55 -8.31 -8.31
N ASN A 52 18.18 -7.54 -7.26
CA ASN A 52 19.16 -6.84 -6.42
C ASN A 52 20.25 -7.75 -5.87
N ASP A 53 19.92 -9.01 -5.57
CA ASP A 53 20.85 -10.00 -5.01
C ASP A 53 22.00 -10.36 -5.94
N ALA A 54 21.76 -10.32 -7.24
CA ALA A 54 22.79 -10.63 -8.24
C ALA A 54 23.90 -9.57 -8.26
N PHE A 55 23.60 -8.34 -7.83
CA PHE A 55 24.52 -7.20 -7.84
C PHE A 55 25.24 -6.99 -6.52
N TYR A 56 24.92 -7.74 -5.48
CA TYR A 56 25.64 -7.67 -4.21
C TYR A 56 27.03 -8.32 -4.30
N SER A 57 27.92 -7.93 -3.40
CA SER A 57 29.26 -8.53 -3.29
C SER A 57 29.19 -10.05 -3.14
N PHE A 58 30.28 -10.75 -3.49
CA PHE A 58 30.38 -12.21 -3.30
C PHE A 58 30.03 -12.61 -1.86
N TRP A 59 30.56 -11.87 -0.87
CA TRP A 59 30.25 -12.06 0.54
C TRP A 59 28.76 -11.90 0.85
N GLY A 60 28.15 -10.83 0.37
CA GLY A 60 26.72 -10.57 0.55
C GLY A 60 25.86 -11.69 -0.02
N ARG A 61 26.14 -12.13 -1.26
CA ARG A 61 25.44 -13.25 -1.91
C ARG A 61 25.60 -14.56 -1.15
N TRP A 62 26.79 -14.83 -0.63
CA TRP A 62 27.04 -16.04 0.17
C TRP A 62 26.23 -16.03 1.47
N CYS A 63 26.20 -14.89 2.19
CA CYS A 63 25.39 -14.73 3.40
C CYS A 63 23.90 -14.89 3.13
N LEU A 64 23.41 -14.36 2.00
CA LEU A 64 22.02 -14.52 1.58
C LEU A 64 21.67 -15.98 1.30
N ALA A 65 22.48 -16.67 0.49
CA ALA A 65 22.29 -18.08 0.16
C ALA A 65 22.29 -18.97 1.41
N PHE A 66 23.21 -18.71 2.36
CA PHE A 66 23.25 -19.45 3.62
C PHE A 66 22.02 -19.16 4.49
N GLY A 67 21.56 -17.90 4.53
CA GLY A 67 20.33 -17.54 5.21
C GLY A 67 19.10 -18.22 4.60
N ASP A 68 19.05 -18.38 3.28
CA ASP A 68 17.96 -19.07 2.58
C ASP A 68 17.99 -20.58 2.84
N LEU A 69 19.16 -21.18 2.97
CA LEU A 69 19.32 -22.58 3.38
C LEU A 69 18.73 -22.85 4.77
N LEU A 70 18.72 -21.86 5.65
CA LEU A 70 18.10 -21.95 6.98
C LEU A 70 16.56 -21.79 6.96
N SER A 71 15.97 -21.38 5.85
CA SER A 71 14.51 -21.13 5.73
C SER A 71 13.63 -22.28 6.20
N PRO A 72 13.88 -23.58 5.85
CA PRO A 72 13.04 -24.70 6.28
C PRO A 72 13.04 -24.95 7.78
N LEU A 73 14.02 -24.40 8.50
CA LEU A 73 14.16 -24.52 9.96
C LEU A 73 13.48 -23.37 10.73
N VAL A 74 13.07 -22.31 10.02
CA VAL A 74 12.34 -21.18 10.63
C VAL A 74 10.99 -21.67 11.14
N GLY A 75 10.70 -21.36 12.40
CA GLY A 75 9.49 -21.84 13.09
C GLY A 75 9.62 -23.23 13.72
N LYS A 76 10.58 -24.05 13.27
CA LYS A 76 10.86 -25.39 13.85
C LYS A 76 11.94 -25.36 14.92
N VAL A 77 12.94 -24.50 14.77
CA VAL A 77 14.07 -24.38 15.70
C VAL A 77 14.12 -22.97 16.28
N ARG A 78 14.14 -22.90 17.59
CA ARG A 78 14.17 -21.63 18.35
C ARG A 78 15.43 -20.83 17.99
N GLY A 79 15.26 -19.58 17.60
CA GLY A 79 16.36 -18.65 17.28
C GLY A 79 16.85 -18.65 15.83
N VAL A 80 16.49 -19.63 14.99
CA VAL A 80 16.90 -19.68 13.58
C VAL A 80 16.45 -18.45 12.80
N TRP A 81 15.27 -17.92 13.06
CA TRP A 81 14.80 -16.70 12.42
C TRP A 81 15.71 -15.49 12.73
N ARG A 82 16.23 -15.40 13.98
CA ARG A 82 17.18 -14.35 14.38
C ARG A 82 18.52 -14.50 13.67
N LEU A 83 19.03 -15.73 13.60
CA LEU A 83 20.28 -16.03 12.90
C LEU A 83 20.16 -15.70 11.40
N ARG A 84 19.05 -16.09 10.77
CA ARG A 84 18.76 -15.77 9.37
C ARG A 84 18.69 -14.25 9.15
N ALA A 85 17.94 -13.54 9.97
CA ALA A 85 17.85 -12.07 9.90
C ALA A 85 19.23 -11.42 10.10
N LEU A 86 20.03 -11.89 11.05
CA LEU A 86 21.41 -11.42 11.28
C LEU A 86 22.28 -11.59 10.04
N LEU A 87 22.26 -12.78 9.46
CA LEU A 87 23.06 -13.10 8.26
C LEU A 87 22.64 -12.25 7.07
N GLN A 88 21.35 -12.19 6.79
CA GLN A 88 20.82 -11.55 5.58
C GLN A 88 20.80 -10.01 5.65
N THR A 89 20.75 -9.42 6.84
CA THR A 89 20.70 -7.97 7.00
C THR A 89 21.99 -7.35 7.48
N TRP A 90 22.57 -7.88 8.57
CA TRP A 90 23.70 -7.24 9.24
C TRP A 90 25.05 -7.68 8.64
N ILE A 91 25.23 -8.99 8.51
CA ILE A 91 26.52 -9.56 8.08
C ILE A 91 26.68 -9.40 6.56
N ALA A 92 25.61 -9.61 5.80
CA ALA A 92 25.64 -9.44 4.34
C ALA A 92 25.88 -7.98 3.92
N HIS A 93 25.30 -7.02 4.68
CA HIS A 93 25.29 -5.60 4.32
C HIS A 93 25.59 -4.70 5.52
N PRO A 94 26.83 -4.69 6.09
CA PRO A 94 27.14 -3.97 7.31
C PRO A 94 26.98 -2.45 7.17
N LYS A 95 27.29 -1.88 6.00
CA LYS A 95 27.05 -0.46 5.73
C LYS A 95 25.58 -0.10 5.79
N ARG A 96 24.72 -0.90 5.17
CA ARG A 96 23.26 -0.74 5.21
C ARG A 96 22.71 -0.83 6.63
N TRP A 97 23.16 -1.83 7.39
CA TRP A 97 22.79 -1.96 8.79
C TRP A 97 23.13 -0.71 9.59
N LEU A 98 24.35 -0.17 9.40
CA LEU A 98 24.80 1.05 10.09
C LEU A 98 23.93 2.26 9.74
N GLU A 99 23.54 2.42 8.47
CA GLU A 99 22.64 3.50 8.05
C GLU A 99 21.25 3.36 8.70
N LEU A 100 20.70 2.15 8.73
CA LEU A 100 19.42 1.88 9.41
C LEU A 100 19.51 2.16 10.92
N GLN A 101 20.63 1.83 11.59
CA GLN A 101 20.85 2.17 13.01
C GLN A 101 20.91 3.68 13.24
N ARG A 102 21.28 4.46 12.24
CA ARG A 102 21.28 5.92 12.25
C ARG A 102 19.93 6.53 11.89
N GLY A 103 18.92 5.73 11.59
CA GLY A 103 17.59 6.18 11.14
C GLY A 103 17.56 6.65 9.69
N ARG A 104 18.58 6.32 8.89
CA ARG A 104 18.66 6.70 7.49
C ARG A 104 17.97 5.68 6.60
N GLU A 105 17.21 6.16 5.63
CA GLU A 105 16.54 5.29 4.66
C GLU A 105 17.55 4.56 3.77
N ASN A 106 17.26 3.30 3.50
CA ASN A 106 18.09 2.47 2.65
C ASN A 106 17.74 2.67 1.17
N PHE A 107 18.71 3.09 0.36
CA PHE A 107 18.62 3.18 -1.10
C PHE A 107 19.61 2.25 -1.80
N ASP A 108 20.23 1.29 -1.09
CA ASP A 108 21.22 0.38 -1.67
C ASP A 108 20.55 -0.80 -2.38
N PHE A 109 20.02 -0.51 -3.57
CA PHE A 109 19.35 -1.46 -4.46
C PHE A 109 19.94 -1.34 -5.87
N PRO A 110 21.12 -1.94 -6.11
CA PRO A 110 21.93 -1.69 -7.30
C PRO A 110 21.28 -2.15 -8.61
N ALA A 111 20.42 -3.17 -8.59
CA ALA A 111 19.71 -3.61 -9.80
C ALA A 111 18.77 -2.55 -10.39
N THR A 112 18.39 -1.54 -9.60
CA THR A 112 17.58 -0.41 -10.11
C THR A 112 18.23 0.30 -11.29
N TRP A 113 19.56 0.40 -11.30
CA TRP A 113 20.32 1.04 -12.36
C TRP A 113 20.34 0.23 -13.67
N HIS A 114 19.83 -1.01 -13.64
CA HIS A 114 19.69 -1.94 -14.74
C HIS A 114 18.22 -2.29 -15.03
N VAL A 115 17.27 -1.55 -14.45
CA VAL A 115 15.84 -1.88 -14.56
C VAL A 115 15.34 -1.85 -16.01
N LEU A 116 15.93 -1.01 -16.86
CA LEU A 116 15.61 -0.93 -18.29
C LEU A 116 16.09 -2.15 -19.09
N ASP A 117 17.08 -2.87 -18.56
CA ASP A 117 17.65 -4.06 -19.21
C ASP A 117 16.83 -5.34 -18.90
N LEU A 118 15.84 -5.25 -18.00
CA LEU A 118 14.95 -6.37 -17.65
C LEU A 118 14.02 -6.77 -18.80
N VAL A 119 13.74 -5.86 -19.71
CA VAL A 119 12.89 -6.07 -20.88
C VAL A 119 13.75 -6.11 -22.15
N GLY A 120 13.38 -6.98 -23.10
CA GLY A 120 14.17 -7.15 -24.33
C GLY A 120 14.24 -5.89 -25.19
N ASP A 121 13.15 -5.12 -25.22
CA ASP A 121 13.05 -3.84 -25.94
C ASP A 121 12.97 -2.69 -24.95
N ARG A 122 13.66 -1.60 -25.26
CA ARG A 122 13.60 -0.39 -24.42
C ARG A 122 12.16 0.11 -24.26
N PRO A 123 11.67 0.33 -23.04
CA PRO A 123 10.34 0.87 -22.81
C PRO A 123 10.23 2.31 -23.31
N ASP A 124 9.04 2.67 -23.78
CA ASP A 124 8.71 4.04 -24.19
C ASP A 124 8.36 4.90 -22.97
N ILE A 125 7.86 4.27 -21.90
CA ILE A 125 7.47 4.91 -20.64
C ILE A 125 7.83 3.97 -19.47
N VAL A 126 8.32 4.55 -18.37
CA VAL A 126 8.42 3.88 -17.07
C VAL A 126 7.38 4.47 -16.13
N HIS A 127 6.59 3.61 -15.49
CA HIS A 127 5.55 4.02 -14.55
C HIS A 127 5.83 3.43 -13.16
N CYS A 128 6.19 4.27 -12.21
CA CYS A 128 6.56 3.88 -10.86
C CYS A 128 5.37 4.01 -9.91
N HIS A 129 5.16 2.97 -9.07
CA HIS A 129 4.20 2.95 -7.96
C HIS A 129 4.94 2.63 -6.67
N ASN A 130 4.64 3.33 -5.58
CA ASN A 130 5.21 3.08 -4.24
C ASN A 130 6.66 2.59 -4.26
N LEU A 131 7.60 3.50 -4.40
CA LEU A 131 9.04 3.19 -4.49
C LEU A 131 9.68 2.80 -3.16
N HIS A 132 8.95 2.83 -2.05
CA HIS A 132 9.36 2.22 -0.80
C HIS A 132 8.83 0.78 -0.72
N GLY A 133 9.55 -0.06 -0.03
CA GLY A 133 9.17 -1.46 0.19
C GLY A 133 9.53 -1.85 1.61
N GLY A 134 9.18 -1.01 2.59
CA GLY A 134 9.56 -1.22 4.00
C GLY A 134 9.04 -2.54 4.58
N TRP A 135 7.95 -3.08 4.05
CA TRP A 135 7.39 -4.38 4.41
C TRP A 135 8.10 -5.57 3.74
N LEU A 136 8.86 -5.34 2.68
CA LEU A 136 9.64 -6.40 2.03
C LEU A 136 10.76 -6.88 2.96
N SER A 137 11.10 -8.14 2.84
CA SER A 137 12.10 -8.82 3.70
C SER A 137 13.45 -8.10 3.77
N ARG A 138 13.76 -7.27 2.77
CA ARG A 138 14.99 -6.47 2.67
C ARG A 138 14.77 -4.98 2.95
N GLY A 139 13.59 -4.59 3.41
CA GLY A 139 13.23 -3.21 3.78
C GLY A 139 13.27 -2.24 2.61
N GLY A 140 13.03 -2.72 1.38
CA GLY A 140 13.00 -1.95 0.16
C GLY A 140 13.38 -2.77 -1.08
N PHE A 141 13.36 -2.16 -2.26
CA PHE A 141 13.64 -2.82 -3.53
C PHE A 141 14.19 -1.88 -4.60
N PHE A 142 14.02 -0.58 -4.44
CA PHE A 142 14.34 0.45 -5.44
C PHE A 142 15.32 1.48 -4.89
N ASP A 143 16.35 1.80 -5.65
CA ASP A 143 17.29 2.87 -5.34
C ASP A 143 16.74 4.20 -5.83
N LEU A 144 16.21 5.01 -4.90
CA LEU A 144 15.60 6.30 -5.24
C LEU A 144 16.57 7.24 -5.95
N ARG A 145 17.89 7.08 -5.75
CA ARG A 145 18.92 7.89 -6.42
C ARG A 145 18.93 7.69 -7.94
N ALA A 146 18.37 6.56 -8.41
CA ALA A 146 18.28 6.27 -9.83
C ALA A 146 17.20 7.08 -10.57
N LEU A 147 16.28 7.78 -9.87
CA LEU A 147 15.20 8.54 -10.51
C LEU A 147 15.72 9.58 -11.52
N GLY A 148 16.75 10.33 -11.16
CA GLY A 148 17.34 11.31 -12.07
C GLY A 148 18.01 10.69 -13.28
N TRP A 149 18.63 9.50 -13.13
CA TRP A 149 19.17 8.72 -14.24
C TRP A 149 18.07 8.15 -15.14
N LEU A 150 17.01 7.64 -14.54
CA LEU A 150 15.87 7.03 -15.23
C LEU A 150 15.10 8.06 -16.06
N SER A 151 14.72 9.18 -15.44
CA SER A 151 13.93 10.25 -16.05
C SER A 151 14.64 10.99 -17.20
N ARG A 152 15.98 10.97 -17.21
CA ARG A 152 16.75 11.49 -18.37
C ARG A 152 16.79 10.52 -19.56
N ARG A 153 16.44 9.25 -19.37
CA ARG A 153 16.49 8.22 -20.41
C ARG A 153 15.13 7.89 -20.97
N VAL A 154 14.12 7.88 -20.14
CA VAL A 154 12.76 7.47 -20.50
C VAL A 154 11.78 8.38 -19.76
N PRO A 155 10.69 8.86 -20.38
CA PRO A 155 9.60 9.52 -19.65
C PRO A 155 9.18 8.68 -18.46
N THR A 156 9.28 9.28 -17.26
CA THR A 156 9.05 8.56 -16.00
C THR A 156 7.84 9.15 -15.29
N VAL A 157 6.79 8.35 -15.19
CA VAL A 157 5.58 8.64 -14.42
C VAL A 157 5.74 8.08 -13.01
N VAL A 158 5.36 8.84 -12.00
CA VAL A 158 5.32 8.40 -10.61
C VAL A 158 3.91 8.61 -10.08
N THR A 159 3.20 7.53 -9.81
CA THR A 159 1.92 7.60 -9.09
C THR A 159 2.18 7.48 -7.59
N LEU A 160 1.84 8.53 -6.86
CA LEU A 160 1.91 8.51 -5.40
C LEU A 160 0.63 7.88 -4.84
N HIS A 161 0.80 6.91 -3.96
CA HIS A 161 -0.30 6.31 -3.19
C HIS A 161 -0.28 6.75 -1.73
N ASP A 162 0.83 7.35 -1.29
CA ASP A 162 1.07 7.83 0.06
C ASP A 162 2.03 9.03 0.08
N SER A 163 2.38 9.52 1.28
CA SER A 163 3.22 10.71 1.46
C SER A 163 4.71 10.40 1.63
N TRP A 164 5.17 9.15 1.46
CA TRP A 164 6.57 8.79 1.71
C TRP A 164 7.57 9.57 0.85
N LEU A 165 7.24 9.80 -0.42
CA LEU A 165 8.11 10.59 -1.32
C LEU A 165 8.19 12.06 -0.92
N LEU A 166 7.25 12.56 -0.12
CA LEU A 166 7.17 13.95 0.33
C LEU A 166 7.85 14.18 1.68
N SER A 167 8.11 13.12 2.43
CA SER A 167 8.51 13.17 3.84
C SER A 167 9.92 12.64 4.09
N GLY A 168 10.42 12.80 5.32
CA GLY A 168 11.69 12.25 5.75
C GLY A 168 11.68 10.75 6.06
N HIS A 169 10.48 10.13 6.27
CA HIS A 169 10.34 8.67 6.39
C HIS A 169 8.90 8.17 6.26
N CYS A 170 7.91 8.93 6.76
CA CYS A 170 6.56 8.42 6.97
C CYS A 170 5.73 8.34 5.67
N ALA A 171 4.95 7.27 5.51
CA ALA A 171 4.00 7.09 4.42
C ALA A 171 2.70 7.89 4.64
N SER A 172 2.42 8.28 5.88
CA SER A 172 1.35 9.23 6.22
C SER A 172 1.89 10.30 7.15
N THR A 173 1.51 11.53 6.90
CA THR A 173 1.96 12.67 7.72
C THR A 173 1.24 12.75 9.07
N MET A 174 0.09 12.10 9.23
CA MET A 174 -0.74 12.14 10.45
C MET A 174 -0.94 13.59 10.96
N GLY A 175 -1.16 14.53 10.03
CA GLY A 175 -1.32 15.95 10.34
C GLY A 175 -0.02 16.73 10.60
N CYS A 176 1.16 16.08 10.53
CA CYS A 176 2.44 16.76 10.63
C CYS A 176 2.73 17.56 9.35
N GLU A 177 3.13 18.82 9.49
CA GLU A 177 3.48 19.69 8.35
C GLU A 177 4.98 19.92 8.13
N ARG A 178 5.85 19.28 8.94
CA ARG A 178 7.30 19.48 8.86
C ARG A 178 7.91 19.07 7.52
N TRP A 179 7.29 18.13 6.83
CA TRP A 179 7.71 17.73 5.48
C TRP A 179 7.72 18.88 4.46
N LYS A 180 6.96 19.94 4.68
CA LYS A 180 6.93 21.13 3.82
C LYS A 180 8.25 21.91 3.87
N ILE A 181 8.92 21.94 5.03
CA ILE A 181 10.05 22.84 5.31
C ILE A 181 11.37 22.13 5.65
N GLY A 182 11.40 20.78 5.75
CA GLY A 182 12.67 20.05 5.95
C GLY A 182 12.64 18.87 6.89
N CYS A 183 11.52 18.51 7.49
CA CYS A 183 11.44 17.50 8.55
C CYS A 183 12.39 17.81 9.75
N GLY A 184 12.87 16.80 10.48
CA GLY A 184 13.64 16.98 11.72
C GLY A 184 12.76 17.15 12.97
N ASN A 185 13.29 16.76 14.13
CA ASN A 185 12.53 16.69 15.37
C ASN A 185 11.18 15.99 15.22
N CYS A 186 11.22 14.81 14.60
CA CYS A 186 10.03 14.06 14.23
C CYS A 186 9.19 13.72 15.47
N PRO A 187 7.87 14.01 15.46
CA PRO A 187 7.01 13.72 16.61
C PRO A 187 6.78 12.21 16.82
N ASP A 188 6.87 11.41 15.75
CA ASP A 188 6.65 9.97 15.83
C ASP A 188 7.47 9.20 14.78
N LEU A 189 8.52 8.55 15.24
CA LEU A 189 9.41 7.70 14.41
C LEU A 189 8.82 6.32 14.14
N THR A 190 7.71 5.96 14.78
CA THR A 190 7.06 4.64 14.64
C THR A 190 6.08 4.59 13.47
N ILE A 191 5.69 5.75 12.92
CA ILE A 191 4.87 5.80 11.70
C ILE A 191 5.61 5.06 10.58
N TYR A 192 4.88 4.17 9.91
CA TYR A 192 5.43 3.35 8.83
C TYR A 192 5.90 4.19 7.62
N PRO A 193 7.03 3.88 7.00
CA PRO A 193 8.10 2.96 7.44
C PRO A 193 8.85 3.51 8.66
N ALA A 194 8.84 2.76 9.78
CA ALA A 194 9.43 3.20 11.03
C ALA A 194 10.96 3.31 10.93
N ILE A 195 11.55 4.28 11.62
CA ILE A 195 12.99 4.46 11.74
C ILE A 195 13.43 4.46 13.20
N LEU A 196 14.67 3.99 13.46
CA LEU A 196 15.15 3.76 14.81
C LEU A 196 15.63 5.04 15.53
N ARG A 197 16.07 6.03 14.78
CA ARG A 197 16.57 7.33 15.28
C ARG A 197 16.11 8.44 14.35
N ASP A 198 15.94 9.63 14.86
CA ASP A 198 15.55 10.76 14.06
C ASP A 198 16.69 11.20 13.12
N ALA A 199 16.57 10.78 11.86
CA ALA A 199 17.35 11.25 10.74
C ALA A 199 16.44 11.83 9.65
N THR A 200 15.23 12.28 10.02
CA THR A 200 14.21 12.71 9.06
C THR A 200 14.63 13.94 8.26
N ASP A 201 15.38 14.86 8.86
CA ASP A 201 15.99 15.99 8.16
C ASP A 201 17.04 15.53 7.12
N TYR A 202 17.89 14.56 7.48
CA TYR A 202 18.86 13.99 6.56
C TYR A 202 18.19 13.29 5.39
N ASN A 203 17.19 12.45 5.66
CA ASN A 203 16.44 11.70 4.65
C ASN A 203 15.69 12.67 3.71
N TRP A 204 15.05 13.70 4.27
CA TRP A 204 14.35 14.74 3.52
C TRP A 204 15.29 15.50 2.58
N ARG A 205 16.44 15.97 3.08
CA ARG A 205 17.44 16.68 2.26
C ARG A 205 17.96 15.79 1.13
N ARG A 206 18.23 14.53 1.43
CA ARG A 206 18.68 13.54 0.45
C ARG A 206 17.64 13.31 -0.67
N LYS A 207 16.36 13.20 -0.34
CA LYS A 207 15.27 13.13 -1.33
C LYS A 207 15.20 14.41 -2.17
N ARG A 208 15.28 15.57 -1.54
CA ARG A 208 15.30 16.87 -2.23
C ARG A 208 16.42 16.96 -3.26
N GLU A 209 17.62 16.52 -2.92
CA GLU A 209 18.76 16.48 -3.85
C GLU A 209 18.51 15.54 -5.04
N ILE A 210 17.91 14.39 -4.80
CA ILE A 210 17.53 13.43 -5.86
C ILE A 210 16.52 14.06 -6.80
N TYR A 211 15.50 14.73 -6.26
CA TYR A 211 14.44 15.36 -7.06
C TYR A 211 14.94 16.54 -7.87
N ALA A 212 15.87 17.33 -7.35
CA ALA A 212 16.51 18.42 -8.10
C ALA A 212 17.23 17.93 -9.38
N GLY A 213 17.63 16.67 -9.44
CA GLY A 213 18.23 16.03 -10.63
C GLY A 213 17.28 15.21 -11.46
N SER A 214 15.98 15.25 -11.19
CA SER A 214 14.94 14.43 -11.84
C SER A 214 13.95 15.28 -12.62
N ALA A 215 13.30 14.67 -13.65
CA ALA A 215 12.22 15.26 -14.43
C ALA A 215 11.06 14.26 -14.48
N LEU A 216 10.01 14.48 -13.67
CA LEU A 216 8.99 13.49 -13.39
C LEU A 216 7.59 13.97 -13.81
N TYR A 217 6.83 13.05 -14.39
CA TYR A 217 5.39 13.18 -14.53
C TYR A 217 4.75 12.57 -13.28
N VAL A 218 3.95 13.35 -12.55
CA VAL A 218 3.39 12.88 -11.27
C VAL A 218 1.89 12.72 -11.36
N ALA A 219 1.39 11.59 -10.88
CA ALA A 219 -0.03 11.35 -10.70
C ALA A 219 -0.35 11.12 -9.21
N THR A 220 -1.52 11.58 -8.78
CA THR A 220 -2.08 11.29 -7.45
C THR A 220 -3.54 10.89 -7.60
N PRO A 221 -4.07 9.99 -6.74
CA PRO A 221 -5.46 9.59 -6.83
C PRO A 221 -6.42 10.62 -6.22
N SER A 222 -5.94 11.60 -5.45
CA SER A 222 -6.73 12.66 -4.83
C SER A 222 -6.14 14.04 -5.06
N GLN A 223 -6.98 15.05 -5.05
CA GLN A 223 -6.60 16.46 -5.07
C GLN A 223 -5.82 16.82 -3.80
N TRP A 224 -6.25 16.29 -2.64
CA TRP A 224 -5.54 16.46 -1.37
C TRP A 224 -4.05 16.06 -1.46
N LEU A 225 -3.74 14.91 -2.04
CA LEU A 225 -2.35 14.49 -2.17
C LEU A 225 -1.62 15.32 -3.23
N MET A 226 -2.29 15.76 -4.30
CA MET A 226 -1.70 16.65 -5.30
C MET A 226 -1.29 18.00 -4.70
N GLU A 227 -2.11 18.57 -3.85
CA GLU A 227 -1.78 19.82 -3.13
C GLU A 227 -0.56 19.61 -2.22
N ASN A 228 -0.44 18.44 -1.59
CA ASN A 228 0.74 18.09 -0.83
C ASN A 228 1.99 17.95 -1.72
N VAL A 229 1.87 17.32 -2.90
CA VAL A 229 2.98 17.24 -3.88
C VAL A 229 3.46 18.63 -4.25
N GLN A 230 2.55 19.55 -4.60
CA GLN A 230 2.88 20.92 -5.03
C GLN A 230 3.56 21.75 -3.93
N GLN A 231 3.29 21.45 -2.65
CA GLN A 231 3.91 22.13 -1.50
C GLN A 231 5.17 21.44 -1.01
N SER A 232 5.57 20.30 -1.60
CA SER A 232 6.69 19.49 -1.13
C SER A 232 7.98 19.73 -1.90
N MET A 233 9.06 19.11 -1.41
CA MET A 233 10.35 19.05 -2.12
C MET A 233 10.25 18.37 -3.49
N LEU A 234 9.23 17.53 -3.75
CA LEU A 234 9.03 16.87 -5.03
C LEU A 234 8.62 17.84 -6.14
N ALA A 235 8.01 18.99 -5.79
CA ALA A 235 7.55 20.00 -6.74
C ALA A 235 8.66 20.46 -7.71
N ALA A 236 9.92 20.50 -7.26
CA ALA A 236 11.05 20.91 -8.08
C ALA A 236 11.37 19.94 -9.25
N SER A 237 10.85 18.73 -9.23
CA SER A 237 11.06 17.71 -10.28
C SER A 237 9.91 17.60 -11.28
N LEU A 238 8.82 18.35 -11.10
CA LEU A 238 7.60 18.17 -11.89
C LEU A 238 7.79 18.69 -13.32
N VAL A 239 7.56 17.80 -14.29
CA VAL A 239 7.33 18.16 -15.70
C VAL A 239 5.85 18.44 -15.89
N GLU A 240 5.01 17.56 -15.39
CA GLU A 240 3.55 17.67 -15.39
C GLU A 240 3.00 16.91 -14.18
N ALA A 241 1.87 17.38 -13.64
CA ALA A 241 1.19 16.75 -12.53
C ALA A 241 -0.31 16.66 -12.79
N ARG A 242 -0.92 15.48 -12.54
CA ARG A 242 -2.35 15.24 -12.75
C ARG A 242 -2.97 14.47 -11.60
N VAL A 243 -4.18 14.84 -11.23
CA VAL A 243 -5.04 14.01 -10.37
C VAL A 243 -5.72 12.97 -11.26
N ILE A 244 -5.49 11.70 -10.96
CA ILE A 244 -6.06 10.55 -11.66
C ILE A 244 -6.60 9.59 -10.60
N PRO A 245 -7.89 9.65 -10.27
CA PRO A 245 -8.50 8.77 -9.27
C PRO A 245 -8.29 7.29 -9.61
N ASN A 246 -8.16 6.46 -8.58
CA ASN A 246 -8.10 5.02 -8.77
C ASN A 246 -9.41 4.52 -9.39
N GLY A 247 -9.32 3.54 -10.28
CA GLY A 247 -10.46 2.85 -10.85
C GLY A 247 -10.84 1.59 -10.06
N VAL A 248 -12.04 1.09 -10.34
CA VAL A 248 -12.53 -0.20 -9.85
C VAL A 248 -13.02 -1.06 -11.02
N ASP A 249 -12.84 -2.37 -10.94
CA ASP A 249 -13.31 -3.29 -11.98
C ASP A 249 -14.81 -3.57 -11.81
N LEU A 250 -15.64 -2.92 -12.63
CA LEU A 250 -17.10 -3.08 -12.60
C LEU A 250 -17.57 -4.46 -13.08
N SER A 251 -16.70 -5.30 -13.62
CA SER A 251 -17.02 -6.72 -13.89
C SER A 251 -16.94 -7.60 -12.64
N ILE A 252 -16.34 -7.08 -11.57
CA ILE A 252 -16.20 -7.75 -10.27
C ILE A 252 -17.06 -7.05 -9.23
N PHE A 253 -16.93 -5.73 -9.11
CA PHE A 253 -17.66 -4.91 -8.14
C PHE A 253 -18.85 -4.23 -8.83
N TYR A 254 -20.04 -4.77 -8.61
CA TYR A 254 -21.31 -4.31 -9.18
C TYR A 254 -22.46 -4.60 -8.21
N PRO A 255 -23.59 -3.89 -8.33
CA PRO A 255 -24.76 -4.16 -7.50
C PRO A 255 -25.34 -5.55 -7.80
N ALA A 256 -25.61 -6.35 -6.76
CA ALA A 256 -26.21 -7.69 -6.89
C ALA A 256 -27.25 -7.95 -5.81
N GLY A 257 -27.92 -9.09 -5.90
CA GLY A 257 -28.95 -9.50 -4.94
C GLY A 257 -28.37 -9.71 -3.53
N LYS A 258 -28.79 -8.87 -2.57
CA LYS A 258 -28.34 -8.91 -1.17
C LYS A 258 -28.62 -10.26 -0.52
N GLU A 259 -29.80 -10.82 -0.75
CA GLU A 259 -30.23 -12.10 -0.19
C GLU A 259 -29.34 -13.26 -0.66
N GLU A 260 -28.99 -13.28 -1.96
CA GLU A 260 -28.09 -14.27 -2.54
C GLU A 260 -26.67 -14.14 -1.97
N ALA A 261 -26.15 -12.92 -1.88
CA ALA A 261 -24.85 -12.64 -1.30
C ALA A 261 -24.77 -13.10 0.17
N ARG A 262 -25.80 -12.79 0.98
CA ARG A 262 -25.88 -13.25 2.38
C ARG A 262 -25.94 -14.75 2.50
N SER A 263 -26.76 -15.41 1.68
CA SER A 263 -26.86 -16.89 1.66
C SER A 263 -25.53 -17.54 1.35
N THR A 264 -24.81 -17.01 0.36
CA THR A 264 -23.49 -17.51 -0.04
C THR A 264 -22.45 -17.36 1.08
N LEU A 265 -22.53 -16.27 1.86
CA LEU A 265 -21.59 -15.96 2.95
C LEU A 265 -22.01 -16.55 4.30
N GLY A 266 -23.16 -17.25 4.38
CA GLY A 266 -23.70 -17.75 5.65
C GLY A 266 -24.09 -16.63 6.62
N LEU A 267 -24.51 -15.48 6.09
CA LEU A 267 -25.01 -14.37 6.88
C LEU A 267 -26.56 -14.49 7.03
N PRO A 268 -27.13 -14.18 8.22
CA PRO A 268 -28.57 -14.18 8.40
C PRO A 268 -29.25 -13.15 7.50
N GLN A 269 -30.50 -13.43 7.09
CA GLN A 269 -31.28 -12.54 6.23
C GLN A 269 -31.94 -11.38 7.01
N ASP A 270 -32.32 -11.65 8.25
CA ASP A 270 -33.09 -10.78 9.13
C ASP A 270 -32.26 -9.90 10.05
N VAL A 271 -31.05 -9.56 9.64
CA VAL A 271 -30.10 -8.71 10.39
C VAL A 271 -29.64 -7.51 9.57
N ASN A 272 -29.14 -6.48 10.27
CA ASN A 272 -28.40 -5.41 9.62
C ASN A 272 -26.91 -5.79 9.57
N VAL A 273 -26.32 -5.76 8.40
CA VAL A 273 -24.90 -6.08 8.16
C VAL A 273 -24.11 -4.80 7.95
N LEU A 274 -23.19 -4.52 8.86
CA LEU A 274 -22.21 -3.44 8.73
C LEU A 274 -20.87 -4.07 8.35
N LEU A 275 -20.24 -3.58 7.29
CA LEU A 275 -18.96 -4.09 6.78
C LEU A 275 -17.82 -3.13 7.06
N PHE A 276 -16.70 -3.65 7.55
CA PHE A 276 -15.42 -2.95 7.64
C PHE A 276 -14.33 -3.81 6.98
N VAL A 277 -13.59 -3.25 6.04
CA VAL A 277 -12.53 -3.96 5.29
C VAL A 277 -11.18 -3.35 5.60
N ALA A 278 -10.29 -4.11 6.21
CA ALA A 278 -8.93 -3.66 6.49
C ALA A 278 -8.00 -4.84 6.76
N SER A 279 -6.85 -4.87 6.10
CA SER A 279 -5.80 -5.84 6.44
C SER A 279 -5.27 -5.57 7.84
N ALA A 280 -5.21 -6.63 8.68
CA ALA A 280 -4.79 -6.56 10.08
C ALA A 280 -5.50 -5.44 10.86
N ALA A 281 -6.82 -5.36 10.74
CA ALA A 281 -7.67 -4.28 11.21
C ALA A 281 -7.38 -3.81 12.64
N GLN A 282 -7.18 -4.76 13.56
CA GLN A 282 -6.95 -4.48 14.98
C GLN A 282 -5.58 -3.86 15.28
N SER A 283 -4.58 -4.11 14.43
CA SER A 283 -3.19 -3.65 14.63
C SER A 283 -2.74 -2.59 13.61
N ASN A 284 -3.53 -2.32 12.59
CA ASN A 284 -3.20 -1.35 11.55
C ASN A 284 -3.26 0.08 12.11
N MET A 285 -2.13 0.76 12.14
CA MET A 285 -2.02 2.10 12.72
C MET A 285 -2.78 3.19 11.94
N PHE A 286 -3.05 2.97 10.66
CA PHE A 286 -3.76 3.92 9.79
C PHE A 286 -5.27 3.75 9.83
N LYS A 287 -5.74 2.56 10.23
CA LYS A 287 -7.16 2.23 10.39
C LYS A 287 -7.58 2.38 11.85
N ASP A 288 -8.75 2.93 12.09
CA ASP A 288 -9.24 3.13 13.44
C ASP A 288 -10.29 2.09 13.82
N TYR A 289 -9.84 0.84 14.02
CA TYR A 289 -10.71 -0.23 14.50
C TYR A 289 -11.37 0.10 15.86
N ARG A 290 -10.72 0.90 16.72
CA ARG A 290 -11.31 1.29 18.00
C ARG A 290 -12.57 2.12 17.81
N THR A 291 -12.58 3.03 16.85
CA THR A 291 -13.79 3.80 16.48
C THR A 291 -14.87 2.88 15.91
N ILE A 292 -14.52 1.92 15.03
CA ILE A 292 -15.46 0.91 14.53
C ILE A 292 -16.07 0.10 15.67
N HIS A 293 -15.26 -0.41 16.59
CA HIS A 293 -15.73 -1.19 17.74
C HIS A 293 -16.63 -0.37 18.66
N ALA A 294 -16.26 0.88 18.94
CA ALA A 294 -17.08 1.78 19.78
C ALA A 294 -18.43 2.12 19.10
N ALA A 295 -18.42 2.40 17.81
CA ALA A 295 -19.63 2.64 17.02
C ALA A 295 -20.54 1.39 17.02
N ALA A 296 -19.98 0.21 16.75
CA ALA A 296 -20.69 -1.07 16.79
C ALA A 296 -21.35 -1.33 18.13
N THR A 297 -20.62 -1.09 19.23
CA THR A 297 -21.14 -1.23 20.60
C THR A 297 -22.30 -0.26 20.85
N GLN A 298 -22.17 1.00 20.45
CA GLN A 298 -23.24 2.01 20.64
C GLN A 298 -24.48 1.71 19.78
N VAL A 299 -24.29 1.35 18.50
CA VAL A 299 -25.38 0.99 17.60
C VAL A 299 -26.14 -0.23 18.17
N SER A 300 -25.41 -1.28 18.52
CA SER A 300 -26.01 -2.50 19.12
C SER A 300 -26.77 -2.22 20.42
N ALA A 301 -26.36 -1.22 21.22
CA ALA A 301 -26.99 -0.88 22.49
C ALA A 301 -28.25 0.00 22.32
N ARG A 302 -28.29 0.87 21.32
CA ARG A 302 -29.33 1.91 21.15
C ARG A 302 -30.35 1.56 20.05
N PHE A 303 -29.96 0.78 19.06
CA PHE A 303 -30.80 0.43 17.93
C PHE A 303 -31.90 -0.56 18.36
N GLN A 304 -33.16 -0.18 18.17
CA GLN A 304 -34.33 -1.01 18.53
C GLN A 304 -34.85 -1.83 17.36
N GLY A 305 -34.09 -1.97 16.29
CA GLY A 305 -34.42 -2.76 15.12
C GLY A 305 -33.83 -4.19 15.16
N PRO A 306 -33.71 -4.84 13.99
CA PRO A 306 -33.10 -6.16 13.85
C PRO A 306 -31.69 -6.22 14.43
N ARG A 307 -31.22 -7.43 14.73
CA ARG A 307 -29.83 -7.67 15.20
C ARG A 307 -28.82 -7.03 14.24
N VAL A 308 -27.66 -6.63 14.77
CA VAL A 308 -26.59 -6.02 13.98
C VAL A 308 -25.41 -6.99 13.92
N VAL A 309 -24.98 -7.33 12.74
CA VAL A 309 -23.76 -8.11 12.49
C VAL A 309 -22.72 -7.21 11.86
N ILE A 310 -21.63 -7.01 12.57
CA ILE A 310 -20.47 -6.29 12.03
C ILE A 310 -19.50 -7.31 11.48
N VAL A 311 -19.22 -7.23 10.18
CA VAL A 311 -18.22 -8.06 9.51
C VAL A 311 -16.93 -7.28 9.37
N VAL A 312 -15.85 -7.78 9.98
CA VAL A 312 -14.50 -7.26 9.85
C VAL A 312 -13.73 -8.17 8.90
N LEU A 313 -13.60 -7.75 7.66
CA LEU A 313 -12.91 -8.52 6.60
C LEU A 313 -11.45 -8.12 6.49
N GLY A 314 -10.54 -9.08 6.53
CA GLY A 314 -9.09 -8.91 6.41
C GLY A 314 -8.34 -9.06 7.74
N ASP A 315 -9.00 -9.52 8.80
CA ASP A 315 -8.38 -9.83 10.09
C ASP A 315 -8.93 -11.14 10.66
N SER A 316 -8.21 -11.71 11.61
CA SER A 316 -8.57 -12.95 12.28
C SER A 316 -8.86 -12.69 13.75
N GLY A 317 -9.97 -13.22 14.25
CA GLY A 317 -10.38 -13.06 15.64
C GLY A 317 -11.50 -14.02 16.00
N LYS A 318 -11.81 -14.09 17.28
CA LYS A 318 -13.03 -14.76 17.77
C LYS A 318 -14.21 -13.82 17.57
N THR A 319 -15.38 -14.40 17.28
CA THR A 319 -16.63 -13.64 17.27
C THR A 319 -16.84 -12.98 18.63
N GLU A 320 -17.08 -11.69 18.63
CA GLU A 320 -17.32 -10.88 19.84
C GLU A 320 -18.83 -10.62 19.99
N PRO A 321 -19.48 -11.02 21.09
CA PRO A 321 -20.89 -10.75 21.31
C PRO A 321 -21.12 -9.26 21.60
N LEU A 322 -22.20 -8.71 21.04
CA LEU A 322 -22.73 -7.39 21.35
C LEU A 322 -24.12 -7.52 22.02
N ARG A 323 -24.65 -6.44 22.60
CA ARG A 323 -25.96 -6.44 23.26
C ARG A 323 -27.08 -6.93 22.33
N ASN A 324 -27.11 -6.46 21.07
CA ASN A 324 -28.07 -6.86 20.04
C ASN A 324 -27.33 -7.22 18.76
N GLY A 325 -26.40 -8.18 18.81
CA GLY A 325 -25.64 -8.59 17.63
C GLY A 325 -24.30 -9.21 17.95
N GLU A 326 -23.37 -9.07 17.02
CA GLU A 326 -22.02 -9.62 17.13
C GLU A 326 -21.03 -8.95 16.16
N ILE A 327 -19.73 -9.03 16.45
CA ILE A 327 -18.66 -8.72 15.51
C ILE A 327 -18.06 -10.04 15.02
N ARG A 328 -18.04 -10.27 13.72
CA ARG A 328 -17.42 -11.43 13.05
C ARG A 328 -16.14 -11.01 12.35
N PHE A 329 -15.04 -11.69 12.64
CA PHE A 329 -13.78 -11.52 11.94
C PHE A 329 -13.69 -12.57 10.82
N ILE A 330 -13.37 -12.08 9.63
CA ILE A 330 -13.14 -12.90 8.44
C ILE A 330 -11.67 -12.68 8.05
N PRO A 331 -10.87 -13.76 7.90
CA PRO A 331 -9.49 -13.66 7.45
C PRO A 331 -9.34 -12.93 6.13
N PHE A 332 -8.10 -12.59 5.77
CA PHE A 332 -7.81 -11.99 4.47
C PHE A 332 -8.32 -12.88 3.33
N GLU A 333 -9.12 -12.27 2.45
CA GLU A 333 -9.71 -12.92 1.28
C GLU A 333 -8.97 -12.44 0.00
N PRO A 334 -8.26 -13.33 -0.69
CA PRO A 334 -7.51 -12.96 -1.90
C PRO A 334 -8.38 -12.88 -3.16
N ASP A 335 -9.57 -13.49 -3.17
CA ASP A 335 -10.47 -13.44 -4.31
C ASP A 335 -11.34 -12.19 -4.27
N SER A 336 -11.11 -11.27 -5.20
CA SER A 336 -11.87 -10.02 -5.31
C SER A 336 -13.37 -10.25 -5.55
N ARG A 337 -13.77 -11.37 -6.16
CA ARG A 337 -15.19 -11.71 -6.33
C ARG A 337 -15.84 -12.11 -5.01
N ALA A 338 -15.11 -12.82 -4.15
CA ALA A 338 -15.56 -13.10 -2.80
C ALA A 338 -15.66 -11.82 -1.97
N VAL A 339 -14.67 -10.92 -2.09
CA VAL A 339 -14.70 -9.59 -1.44
C VAL A 339 -15.92 -8.78 -1.90
N ALA A 340 -16.23 -8.76 -3.20
CA ALA A 340 -17.39 -8.06 -3.75
C ALA A 340 -18.71 -8.57 -3.12
N ARG A 341 -18.83 -9.87 -2.84
CA ARG A 341 -20.01 -10.41 -2.17
C ARG A 341 -20.22 -9.86 -0.75
N TYR A 342 -19.15 -9.54 -0.01
CA TYR A 342 -19.28 -8.89 1.30
C TYR A 342 -19.84 -7.48 1.17
N TYR A 343 -19.42 -6.71 0.17
CA TYR A 343 -20.03 -5.40 -0.10
C TYR A 343 -21.50 -5.55 -0.49
N GLN A 344 -21.82 -6.45 -1.42
CA GLN A 344 -23.20 -6.73 -1.87
C GLN A 344 -24.13 -7.18 -0.74
N ALA A 345 -23.60 -7.91 0.26
CA ALA A 345 -24.34 -8.40 1.43
C ALA A 345 -24.58 -7.32 2.49
N ALA A 346 -23.76 -6.28 2.51
CA ALA A 346 -23.79 -5.24 3.53
C ALA A 346 -24.94 -4.23 3.33
N ASP A 347 -25.44 -3.69 4.43
CA ASP A 347 -26.36 -2.55 4.42
C ASP A 347 -25.60 -1.22 4.43
N VAL A 348 -24.44 -1.21 5.09
CA VAL A 348 -23.53 -0.05 5.16
C VAL A 348 -22.08 -0.53 5.18
N TYR A 349 -21.24 0.13 4.40
CA TYR A 349 -19.79 0.01 4.53
C TYR A 349 -19.26 1.11 5.45
N MET A 350 -18.52 0.71 6.48
CA MET A 350 -17.90 1.64 7.43
C MET A 350 -16.40 1.78 7.11
N HIS A 351 -15.90 3.01 7.02
CA HIS A 351 -14.49 3.28 6.81
C HIS A 351 -13.94 4.25 7.86
N ALA A 352 -13.46 3.74 8.98
CA ALA A 352 -12.76 4.56 9.95
C ALA A 352 -11.25 4.49 9.69
N ALA A 353 -10.66 5.63 9.39
CA ALA A 353 -9.23 5.78 9.20
C ALA A 353 -8.72 7.02 9.94
N ARG A 354 -7.47 6.94 10.43
CA ARG A 354 -6.74 8.10 10.97
C ARG A 354 -6.02 8.86 9.87
N SER A 355 -5.71 8.16 8.78
CA SER A 355 -5.15 8.71 7.56
C SER A 355 -5.34 7.70 6.44
N ASP A 356 -5.89 8.14 5.34
CA ASP A 356 -5.97 7.39 4.10
C ASP A 356 -6.12 8.34 2.91
N ASN A 357 -5.31 8.15 1.88
CA ASN A 357 -5.29 9.04 0.74
C ASN A 357 -6.49 8.83 -0.18
N PHE A 358 -6.68 7.58 -0.66
CA PHE A 358 -7.75 7.24 -1.60
C PHE A 358 -8.05 5.73 -1.49
N PRO A 359 -8.76 5.30 -0.42
CA PRO A 359 -9.01 3.89 -0.18
C PRO A 359 -9.84 3.24 -1.28
N ASN A 360 -9.29 2.19 -1.92
CA ASN A 360 -10.01 1.43 -2.94
C ASN A 360 -11.29 0.80 -2.39
N SER A 361 -11.31 0.42 -1.12
CA SER A 361 -12.46 -0.17 -0.44
C SER A 361 -13.72 0.73 -0.42
N ILE A 362 -13.55 2.06 -0.48
CA ILE A 362 -14.69 2.99 -0.61
C ILE A 362 -15.26 2.90 -2.02
N ILE A 363 -14.44 2.99 -3.07
CA ILE A 363 -14.93 2.89 -4.45
C ILE A 363 -15.48 1.51 -4.78
N GLU A 364 -14.96 0.44 -4.16
CA GLU A 364 -15.49 -0.92 -4.26
C GLU A 364 -16.89 -1.02 -3.65
N ALA A 365 -17.09 -0.44 -2.46
CA ALA A 365 -18.41 -0.38 -1.79
C ALA A 365 -19.43 0.39 -2.64
N LEU A 366 -19.07 1.58 -3.11
CA LEU A 366 -19.92 2.42 -3.95
C LEU A 366 -20.27 1.71 -5.27
N ALA A 367 -19.30 1.03 -5.90
CA ALA A 367 -19.54 0.25 -7.11
C ALA A 367 -20.52 -0.91 -6.89
N CYS A 368 -20.54 -1.50 -5.69
CA CYS A 368 -21.51 -2.54 -5.30
C CYS A 368 -22.86 -1.97 -4.88
N GLY A 369 -23.05 -0.65 -4.91
CA GLY A 369 -24.30 0.03 -4.47
C GLY A 369 -24.45 0.08 -2.95
N THR A 370 -23.39 -0.09 -2.19
CA THR A 370 -23.40 -0.09 -0.73
C THR A 370 -23.05 1.31 -0.22
N PRO A 371 -23.94 1.96 0.56
CA PRO A 371 -23.69 3.28 1.11
C PRO A 371 -22.52 3.26 2.10
N VAL A 372 -21.78 4.36 2.13
CA VAL A 372 -20.53 4.48 2.89
C VAL A 372 -20.70 5.41 4.08
N VAL A 373 -20.18 5.05 5.24
CA VAL A 373 -19.95 5.95 6.38
C VAL A 373 -18.45 5.98 6.66
N ALA A 374 -17.83 7.15 6.47
CA ALA A 374 -16.39 7.30 6.53
C ALA A 374 -15.94 8.46 7.41
N THR A 375 -14.70 8.38 7.92
CA THR A 375 -14.05 9.53 8.56
C THR A 375 -13.58 10.51 7.50
N ALA A 376 -13.87 11.81 7.68
CA ALA A 376 -13.46 12.87 6.76
C ALA A 376 -11.99 13.26 6.98
N VAL A 377 -11.05 12.38 6.56
CA VAL A 377 -9.61 12.60 6.67
C VAL A 377 -8.96 12.48 5.30
N ASP A 378 -7.90 13.25 5.09
CA ASP A 378 -7.05 13.24 3.90
C ASP A 378 -7.88 13.35 2.59
N GLY A 379 -7.78 12.40 1.66
CA GLY A 379 -8.51 12.39 0.40
C GLY A 379 -9.88 11.68 0.44
N ILE A 380 -10.30 11.14 1.58
CA ILE A 380 -11.60 10.43 1.69
C ILE A 380 -12.81 11.33 1.33
N PRO A 381 -12.87 12.63 1.72
CA PRO A 381 -13.97 13.50 1.34
C PRO A 381 -14.17 13.70 -0.18
N GLU A 382 -13.15 13.35 -0.98
CA GLU A 382 -13.26 13.40 -2.44
C GLU A 382 -13.99 12.18 -3.04
N GLN A 383 -14.18 11.11 -2.25
CA GLN A 383 -14.81 9.86 -2.68
C GLN A 383 -16.27 9.72 -2.22
N VAL A 384 -16.63 10.37 -1.13
CA VAL A 384 -17.97 10.28 -0.53
C VAL A 384 -18.66 11.62 -0.65
N ASP A 385 -19.77 11.64 -1.36
CA ASP A 385 -20.66 12.80 -1.48
C ASP A 385 -21.64 12.77 -0.30
N ASP A 386 -21.41 13.70 0.67
CA ASP A 386 -22.10 13.72 1.95
C ASP A 386 -23.63 13.90 1.79
N GLY A 387 -24.38 12.98 2.37
CA GLY A 387 -25.83 12.91 2.26
C GLY A 387 -26.36 12.29 0.95
N HIS A 388 -25.52 11.95 -0.03
CA HIS A 388 -25.92 11.34 -1.31
C HIS A 388 -25.39 9.91 -1.48
N THR A 389 -24.07 9.72 -1.42
CA THR A 389 -23.45 8.40 -1.55
C THR A 389 -23.04 7.82 -0.21
N GLY A 390 -23.06 8.62 0.85
CA GLY A 390 -22.69 8.25 2.21
C GLY A 390 -22.66 9.45 3.16
N PHE A 391 -21.96 9.28 4.26
CA PHE A 391 -21.75 10.28 5.31
C PHE A 391 -20.31 10.24 5.80
#